data_f28ad4c1831d3b3acb30d1718f20be95
#
_entry.id   f28ad4c1831d3b3acb30d1718f20be95
#
_cell.length_a   1.000
_cell.length_b   1.000
_cell.length_c   1.000
_cell.angle_alpha   90.00
_cell.angle_beta   90.00
_cell.angle_gamma   90.00
#
_symmetry.space_group_name_H-M   'P 1'
#
loop_
_entity.id
_entity.type
_entity.pdbx_description
1 polymer ?
#
loop_
_entity_poly.entity_id
_entity_poly.type
_entity_poly.pdbx_seq_one_letter_code
_entity_poly.pdbx_strand_id
1 'polypeptide(L)'
;MRRRDREETRREEIINIIAAADCCRLGLIDDDGLAYSVPLNFAFVEEGDFGVFYFHGAAQGKKIDLVNRSLRASFEMDTRHKLLPAEKACGHSYAFASLMGKGDVSVVGDSREKYDALELLMQQVTGKAGWPIPEEALKSVGVIKLQVTEWSCKVHE
;
A
#
# COMPACT_ATOMS: atom_id res chain seq x y z
N MET A 1 11.49 16.61 -1.96
CA MET A 1 10.19 17.08 -1.38
C MET A 1 10.22 18.62 -1.21
N ARG A 2 9.11 19.36 -1.48
CA ARG A 2 9.07 20.84 -1.36
C ARG A 2 8.89 21.31 0.11
N ARG A 3 8.00 20.65 0.87
CA ARG A 3 7.72 20.95 2.29
C ARG A 3 8.54 20.04 3.19
N ARG A 4 9.84 20.35 3.33
CA ARG A 4 10.76 19.58 4.18
C ARG A 4 10.44 19.67 5.67
N ASP A 5 9.77 20.73 6.08
CA ASP A 5 9.27 20.92 7.45
C ASP A 5 8.22 19.87 7.88
N ARG A 6 7.65 19.14 6.93
CA ARG A 6 6.66 18.06 7.16
C ARG A 6 7.21 16.68 6.82
N GLU A 7 8.48 16.58 6.47
CA GLU A 7 9.10 15.30 6.12
C GLU A 7 9.30 14.45 7.37
N GLU A 8 8.75 13.22 7.32
CA GLU A 8 8.98 12.21 8.35
C GLU A 8 9.99 11.18 7.82
N THR A 9 11.08 10.99 8.57
CA THR A 9 12.16 10.07 8.19
C THR A 9 12.40 8.97 9.21
N ARG A 10 11.78 9.06 10.39
CA ARG A 10 11.89 8.04 11.43
C ARG A 10 11.15 6.79 11.00
N ARG A 11 11.90 5.69 10.83
CA ARG A 11 11.36 4.42 10.35
C ARG A 11 10.18 3.94 11.21
N GLU A 12 10.30 3.99 12.52
CA GLU A 12 9.25 3.57 13.44
C GLU A 12 7.93 4.32 13.18
N GLU A 13 8.00 5.63 12.96
CA GLU A 13 6.81 6.44 12.69
C GLU A 13 6.21 6.13 11.32
N ILE A 14 7.04 5.87 10.31
CA ILE A 14 6.58 5.43 9.00
C ILE A 14 5.84 4.08 9.11
N ILE A 15 6.36 3.13 9.88
CA ILE A 15 5.69 1.84 10.13
C ILE A 15 4.35 2.04 10.86
N ASN A 16 4.29 2.95 11.83
CA ASN A 16 3.05 3.28 12.53
C ASN A 16 2.00 3.90 11.58
N ILE A 17 2.44 4.72 10.62
CA ILE A 17 1.56 5.29 9.58
C ILE A 17 1.04 4.19 8.66
N ILE A 18 1.90 3.26 8.22
CA ILE A 18 1.49 2.10 7.42
C ILE A 18 0.46 1.25 8.17
N ALA A 19 0.72 0.96 9.45
CA ALA A 19 -0.19 0.16 10.27
C ALA A 19 -1.55 0.85 10.53
N ALA A 20 -1.59 2.17 10.52
CA ALA A 20 -2.80 2.97 10.73
C ALA A 20 -3.62 3.20 9.45
N ALA A 21 -3.08 2.88 8.29
CA ALA A 21 -3.78 3.05 7.01
C ALA A 21 -4.67 1.84 6.69
N ASP A 22 -5.90 2.09 6.28
CA ASP A 22 -6.87 1.05 5.90
C ASP A 22 -6.76 0.64 4.44
N CYS A 23 -6.16 1.49 3.61
CA CYS A 23 -6.12 1.34 2.17
C CYS A 23 -4.80 1.87 1.60
N CYS A 24 -4.25 1.12 0.65
CA CYS A 24 -3.15 1.56 -0.19
C CYS A 24 -3.62 1.68 -1.64
N ARG A 25 -3.34 2.80 -2.27
CA ARG A 25 -3.66 3.04 -3.67
C ARG A 25 -2.46 2.66 -4.52
N LEU A 26 -2.58 1.53 -5.23
CA LEU A 26 -1.58 1.06 -6.17
C LEU A 26 -1.75 1.82 -7.49
N GLY A 27 -0.70 2.52 -7.92
CA GLY A 27 -0.66 3.29 -9.16
C GLY A 27 0.08 2.56 -10.27
N LEU A 28 -0.63 2.28 -11.35
CA LEU A 28 -0.13 1.65 -12.57
C LEU A 28 -0.35 2.58 -13.77
N ILE A 29 0.21 2.27 -14.91
CA ILE A 29 -0.02 3.00 -16.16
C ILE A 29 -0.90 2.15 -17.07
N ASP A 30 -2.00 2.73 -17.54
CA ASP A 30 -2.94 2.11 -18.46
C ASP A 30 -2.42 2.12 -19.91
N ASP A 31 -3.13 1.44 -20.80
CA ASP A 31 -2.77 1.30 -22.22
C ASP A 31 -2.77 2.63 -22.98
N ASP A 32 -3.57 3.58 -22.51
CA ASP A 32 -3.64 4.95 -23.04
C ASP A 32 -2.60 5.91 -22.43
N GLY A 33 -1.72 5.40 -21.55
CA GLY A 33 -0.71 6.18 -20.86
C GLY A 33 -1.22 6.95 -19.64
N LEU A 34 -2.48 6.79 -19.27
CA LEU A 34 -3.06 7.42 -18.09
C LEU A 34 -2.77 6.62 -16.81
N ALA A 35 -2.81 7.29 -15.68
CA ALA A 35 -2.68 6.64 -14.39
C ALA A 35 -3.92 5.80 -14.08
N TYR A 36 -3.69 4.53 -13.75
CA TYR A 36 -4.70 3.59 -13.25
C TYR A 36 -4.44 3.35 -11.77
N SER A 37 -5.22 4.00 -10.91
CA SER A 37 -5.09 3.93 -9.46
C SER A 37 -6.14 3.00 -8.87
N VAL A 38 -5.70 2.01 -8.09
CA VAL A 38 -6.57 0.98 -7.51
C VAL A 38 -6.46 1.00 -5.98
N PRO A 39 -7.57 1.27 -5.25
CA PRO A 39 -7.59 1.14 -3.81
C PRO A 39 -7.61 -0.34 -3.40
N LEU A 40 -6.70 -0.73 -2.53
CA LEU A 40 -6.52 -2.13 -2.10
C LEU A 40 -6.26 -2.21 -0.60
N ASN A 41 -6.81 -3.23 0.05
CA ASN A 41 -6.28 -3.68 1.33
C ASN A 41 -4.90 -4.30 1.10
N PHE A 42 -4.06 -4.23 2.11
CA PHE A 42 -2.67 -4.66 2.00
C PHE A 42 -2.17 -5.36 3.26
N ALA A 43 -1.09 -6.10 3.13
CA ALA A 43 -0.19 -6.44 4.22
C ALA A 43 1.17 -5.82 3.96
N PHE A 44 1.90 -5.51 5.01
CA PHE A 44 3.24 -4.97 4.93
C PHE A 44 4.23 -5.85 5.71
N VAL A 45 5.37 -6.11 5.11
CA VAL A 45 6.49 -6.84 5.72
C VAL A 45 7.72 -5.95 5.70
N GLU A 46 8.34 -5.77 6.85
CA GLU A 46 9.62 -5.09 6.94
C GLU A 46 10.73 -5.98 6.35
N GLU A 47 11.30 -5.54 5.25
CA GLU A 47 12.39 -6.21 4.54
C GLU A 47 13.35 -5.18 3.97
N GLY A 48 14.64 -5.33 4.25
CA GLY A 48 15.65 -4.38 3.80
C GLY A 48 15.39 -2.95 4.30
N ASP A 49 15.69 -1.97 3.45
CA ASP A 49 15.58 -0.55 3.81
C ASP A 49 14.13 -0.04 3.77
N PHE A 50 13.28 -0.62 2.94
CA PHE A 50 11.92 -0.12 2.70
C PHE A 50 10.84 -1.12 3.07
N GLY A 51 10.90 -2.38 2.61
CA GLY A 51 9.91 -3.41 2.85
C GLY A 51 9.10 -3.83 1.63
N VAL A 52 8.11 -4.67 1.86
CA VAL A 52 7.26 -5.28 0.84
C VAL A 52 5.80 -5.09 1.19
N PHE A 53 5.01 -4.64 0.21
CA PHE A 53 3.55 -4.69 0.28
C PHE A 53 3.01 -5.89 -0.48
N TYR A 54 2.02 -6.55 0.11
CA TYR A 54 1.21 -7.58 -0.55
C TYR A 54 -0.22 -7.11 -0.68
N PHE A 55 -0.81 -7.32 -1.85
CA PHE A 55 -2.20 -7.00 -2.16
C PHE A 55 -2.89 -8.23 -2.71
N HIS A 56 -4.19 -8.34 -2.51
CA HIS A 56 -4.98 -9.42 -3.10
C HIS A 56 -6.08 -8.92 -4.03
N GLY A 57 -6.61 -9.81 -4.84
CA GLY A 57 -7.73 -9.54 -5.73
C GLY A 57 -8.08 -10.76 -6.56
N ALA A 58 -8.87 -10.58 -7.61
CA ALA A 58 -9.09 -11.63 -8.59
C ALA A 58 -7.78 -12.04 -9.26
N ALA A 59 -7.64 -13.33 -9.60
CA ALA A 59 -6.44 -13.85 -10.27
C ALA A 59 -6.29 -13.35 -11.72
N GLN A 60 -7.32 -12.73 -12.28
CA GLN A 60 -7.36 -12.21 -13.66
C GLN A 60 -7.99 -10.81 -13.69
N GLY A 61 -7.75 -10.10 -14.78
CA GLY A 61 -8.34 -8.79 -15.06
C GLY A 61 -7.30 -7.68 -15.19
N LYS A 62 -7.76 -6.50 -15.56
CA LYS A 62 -6.96 -5.34 -15.96
C LYS A 62 -5.78 -5.06 -15.01
N LYS A 63 -6.01 -5.09 -13.71
CA LYS A 63 -4.95 -4.86 -12.70
C LYS A 63 -3.80 -5.86 -12.84
N ILE A 64 -4.11 -7.16 -13.00
CA ILE A 64 -3.12 -8.22 -13.14
C ILE A 64 -2.37 -8.07 -14.48
N ASP A 65 -3.08 -7.75 -15.55
CA ASP A 65 -2.49 -7.53 -16.88
C ASP A 65 -1.51 -6.35 -16.86
N LEU A 66 -1.88 -5.26 -16.17
CA LEU A 66 -1.01 -4.09 -16.01
C LEU A 66 0.22 -4.39 -15.16
N VAL A 67 0.08 -5.13 -14.05
CA VAL A 67 1.21 -5.56 -13.23
C VAL A 67 2.20 -6.39 -14.03
N ASN A 68 1.71 -7.37 -14.80
CA ASN A 68 2.56 -8.25 -15.61
C ASN A 68 3.35 -7.49 -16.69
N ARG A 69 2.85 -6.34 -17.16
CA ARG A 69 3.50 -5.53 -18.20
C ARG A 69 4.41 -4.44 -17.65
N SER A 70 4.00 -3.79 -16.55
CA SER A 70 4.67 -2.59 -16.05
C SER A 70 5.95 -2.90 -15.29
N LEU A 71 6.05 -4.04 -14.63
CA LEU A 71 7.13 -4.44 -13.70
C LEU A 71 7.43 -3.43 -12.58
N ARG A 72 6.89 -2.24 -12.66
CA ARG A 72 7.00 -1.16 -11.67
C ARG A 72 5.67 -0.51 -11.37
N ALA A 73 5.49 -0.11 -10.12
CA ALA A 73 4.30 0.61 -9.67
C ALA A 73 4.67 1.70 -8.66
N SER A 74 3.79 2.68 -8.56
CA SER A 74 3.78 3.62 -7.44
C SER A 74 2.72 3.19 -6.43
N PHE A 75 2.81 3.72 -5.22
CA PHE A 75 1.78 3.56 -4.21
C PHE A 75 1.60 4.86 -3.41
N GLU A 76 0.44 4.98 -2.84
CA GLU A 76 0.09 6.06 -1.93
C GLU A 76 -0.87 5.54 -0.85
N MET A 77 -0.68 6.03 0.38
CA MET A 77 -1.63 5.86 1.47
C MET A 77 -1.63 7.10 2.35
N ASP A 78 -2.77 7.36 2.98
CA ASP A 78 -2.97 8.49 3.85
C ASP A 78 -3.86 8.11 5.04
N THR A 79 -3.64 8.78 6.16
CA THR A 79 -4.33 8.51 7.44
C THR A 79 -4.28 9.73 8.34
N ARG A 80 -4.86 9.63 9.55
CA ARG A 80 -4.84 10.66 10.61
C ARG A 80 -5.47 11.97 10.18
N HIS A 81 -6.51 11.92 9.38
CA HIS A 81 -7.20 13.10 8.86
C HIS A 81 -7.97 13.82 9.96
N LYS A 82 -7.69 15.12 10.15
CA LYS A 82 -8.40 15.96 11.11
C LYS A 82 -8.41 17.42 10.67
N LEU A 83 -9.60 18.03 10.64
CA LEU A 83 -9.71 19.46 10.43
C LEU A 83 -9.08 20.23 11.60
N LEU A 84 -8.23 21.20 11.28
CA LEU A 84 -7.66 22.17 12.22
C LEU A 84 -8.41 23.51 11.99
N PRO A 85 -9.43 23.80 12.81
CA PRO A 85 -10.27 24.99 12.60
C PRO A 85 -9.55 26.27 13.00
N ALA A 86 -9.93 27.37 12.36
CA ALA A 86 -9.50 28.71 12.73
C ALA A 86 -10.66 29.72 12.55
N GLU A 87 -10.53 30.91 13.07
CA GLU A 87 -11.55 31.95 12.94
C GLU A 87 -11.72 32.46 11.50
N LYS A 88 -10.60 32.50 10.73
CA LYS A 88 -10.60 32.97 9.35
C LYS A 88 -10.46 31.81 8.38
N ALA A 89 -11.13 31.86 7.25
CA ALA A 89 -11.10 30.81 6.24
C ALA A 89 -9.68 30.39 5.83
N CYS A 90 -8.79 31.36 5.61
CA CYS A 90 -7.40 31.11 5.24
C CYS A 90 -6.52 30.51 6.37
N GLY A 91 -6.99 30.52 7.60
CA GLY A 91 -6.32 29.92 8.75
C GLY A 91 -6.65 28.45 8.96
N HIS A 92 -7.74 27.95 8.36
CA HIS A 92 -8.08 26.51 8.47
C HIS A 92 -6.99 25.66 7.83
N SER A 93 -6.70 24.55 8.45
CA SER A 93 -5.72 23.54 7.95
C SER A 93 -6.28 22.14 8.13
N TYR A 94 -5.55 21.15 7.68
CA TYR A 94 -5.95 19.75 7.79
C TYR A 94 -4.75 18.92 8.21
N ALA A 95 -4.86 18.26 9.37
CA ALA A 95 -3.87 17.30 9.81
C ALA A 95 -3.96 16.04 8.96
N PHE A 96 -2.84 15.44 8.68
CA PHE A 96 -2.73 14.18 7.95
C PHE A 96 -1.34 13.55 8.14
N ALA A 97 -1.27 12.24 7.90
CA ALA A 97 -0.03 11.54 7.61
C ALA A 97 -0.17 10.84 6.27
N SER A 98 0.84 10.91 5.42
CA SER A 98 0.81 10.29 4.09
C SER A 98 2.15 9.67 3.72
N LEU A 99 2.10 8.52 3.07
CA LEU A 99 3.24 7.80 2.54
C LEU A 99 3.05 7.57 1.04
N MET A 100 4.03 7.99 0.25
CA MET A 100 4.07 7.77 -1.18
C MET A 100 5.38 7.10 -1.55
N GLY A 101 5.35 6.19 -2.50
CA GLY A 101 6.56 5.55 -2.96
C GLY A 101 6.39 4.80 -4.26
N LYS A 102 7.41 4.05 -4.60
CA LYS A 102 7.44 3.20 -5.80
C LYS A 102 8.32 1.97 -5.56
N GLY A 103 8.15 0.99 -6.42
CA GLY A 103 8.92 -0.24 -6.33
C GLY A 103 8.70 -1.15 -7.52
N ASP A 104 9.31 -2.31 -7.45
CA ASP A 104 9.15 -3.36 -8.43
C ASP A 104 7.91 -4.19 -8.07
N VAL A 105 7.02 -4.38 -9.05
CA VAL A 105 5.74 -5.05 -8.86
C VAL A 105 5.70 -6.36 -9.66
N SER A 106 5.13 -7.39 -9.06
CA SER A 106 4.95 -8.69 -9.70
C SER A 106 3.71 -9.41 -9.17
N VAL A 107 3.21 -10.36 -9.95
CA VAL A 107 2.19 -11.31 -9.46
C VAL A 107 2.91 -12.48 -8.79
N VAL A 108 2.50 -12.83 -7.59
CA VAL A 108 3.08 -13.95 -6.83
C VAL A 108 2.65 -15.26 -7.45
N GLY A 109 3.61 -16.02 -7.97
CA GLY A 109 3.40 -17.33 -8.58
C GLY A 109 3.61 -18.50 -7.63
N ASP A 110 4.46 -18.34 -6.61
CA ASP A 110 4.74 -19.37 -5.61
C ASP A 110 3.55 -19.57 -4.65
N SER A 111 3.11 -20.80 -4.51
CA SER A 111 1.92 -21.13 -3.70
C SER A 111 2.16 -20.92 -2.20
N ARG A 112 3.39 -21.09 -1.72
CA ARG A 112 3.72 -20.87 -0.31
C ARG A 112 3.76 -19.37 0.01
N GLU A 113 4.47 -18.58 -0.80
CA GLU A 113 4.49 -17.13 -0.65
C GLU A 113 3.08 -16.53 -0.74
N LYS A 114 2.25 -17.05 -1.65
CA LYS A 114 0.86 -16.64 -1.80
C LYS A 114 0.03 -16.92 -0.55
N TYR A 115 0.19 -18.11 0.04
CA TYR A 115 -0.48 -18.47 1.29
C TYR A 115 -0.05 -17.53 2.43
N ASP A 116 1.25 -17.36 2.61
CA ASP A 116 1.83 -16.52 3.66
C ASP A 116 1.39 -15.06 3.53
N ALA A 117 1.34 -14.53 2.30
CA ALA A 117 0.84 -13.18 2.02
C ALA A 117 -0.65 -13.02 2.37
N LEU A 118 -1.49 -14.00 2.06
CA LEU A 118 -2.91 -13.95 2.40
C LEU A 118 -3.14 -14.07 3.92
N GLU A 119 -2.34 -14.86 4.63
CA GLU A 119 -2.39 -14.94 6.08
C GLU A 119 -2.02 -13.59 6.73
N LEU A 120 -0.98 -12.93 6.23
CA LEU A 120 -0.58 -11.59 6.66
C LEU A 120 -1.67 -10.55 6.39
N LEU A 121 -2.32 -10.61 5.22
CA LEU A 121 -3.47 -9.75 4.89
C LEU A 121 -4.64 -9.95 5.86
N MET A 122 -4.96 -11.20 6.18
CA MET A 122 -6.00 -11.49 7.16
C MET A 122 -5.63 -10.98 8.56
N GLN A 123 -4.38 -11.14 8.96
CA GLN A 123 -3.89 -10.63 10.23
C GLN A 123 -3.97 -9.09 10.28
N GLN A 124 -3.56 -8.40 9.23
CA GLN A 124 -3.62 -6.93 9.13
C GLN A 124 -5.07 -6.42 9.27
N VAL A 125 -6.00 -7.03 8.55
CA VAL A 125 -7.40 -6.57 8.51
C VAL A 125 -8.20 -6.97 9.75
N THR A 126 -7.93 -8.16 10.31
CA THR A 126 -8.76 -8.72 11.39
C THR A 126 -8.10 -8.66 12.79
N GLY A 127 -6.81 -8.36 12.84
CA GLY A 127 -5.99 -8.44 14.05
C GLY A 127 -5.71 -9.87 14.54
N LYS A 128 -6.07 -10.92 13.75
CA LYS A 128 -5.90 -12.32 14.11
C LYS A 128 -5.16 -13.09 13.04
N ALA A 129 -4.22 -13.94 13.45
CA ALA A 129 -3.53 -14.90 12.61
C ALA A 129 -4.20 -16.29 12.65
N GLY A 130 -3.75 -17.20 11.79
CA GLY A 130 -4.15 -18.61 11.79
C GLY A 130 -5.53 -18.86 11.17
N TRP A 131 -5.96 -18.03 10.24
CA TRP A 131 -7.17 -18.27 9.48
C TRP A 131 -6.96 -19.45 8.50
N PRO A 132 -7.91 -20.41 8.44
CA PRO A 132 -7.82 -21.47 7.44
C PRO A 132 -8.06 -20.87 6.05
N ILE A 133 -7.09 -21.06 5.16
CA ILE A 133 -7.21 -20.65 3.75
C ILE A 133 -7.32 -21.92 2.90
N PRO A 134 -8.52 -22.23 2.36
CA PRO A 134 -8.72 -23.40 1.54
C PRO A 134 -7.87 -23.35 0.25
N GLU A 135 -7.37 -24.50 -0.19
CA GLU A 135 -6.54 -24.57 -1.42
C GLU A 135 -7.27 -24.02 -2.66
N GLU A 136 -8.59 -24.19 -2.73
CA GLU A 136 -9.40 -23.66 -3.82
C GLU A 136 -9.46 -22.13 -3.83
N ALA A 137 -9.47 -21.49 -2.64
CA ALA A 137 -9.37 -20.04 -2.52
C ALA A 137 -8.01 -19.54 -3.03
N LEU A 138 -6.92 -20.28 -2.74
CA LEU A 138 -5.60 -19.96 -3.27
C LEU A 138 -5.54 -19.98 -4.81
N LYS A 139 -6.30 -20.84 -5.47
CA LYS A 139 -6.35 -20.93 -6.93
C LYS A 139 -7.10 -19.75 -7.57
N SER A 140 -8.13 -19.24 -6.90
CA SER A 140 -9.02 -18.18 -7.42
C SER A 140 -8.54 -16.76 -7.13
N VAL A 141 -7.66 -16.59 -6.15
CA VAL A 141 -7.13 -15.28 -5.72
C VAL A 141 -5.81 -14.97 -6.43
N GLY A 142 -5.63 -13.75 -6.90
CA GLY A 142 -4.36 -13.18 -7.31
C GLY A 142 -3.71 -12.43 -6.14
N VAL A 143 -2.42 -12.63 -5.94
CA VAL A 143 -1.61 -11.85 -4.99
C VAL A 143 -0.58 -11.05 -5.76
N ILE A 144 -0.51 -9.75 -5.47
CA ILE A 144 0.47 -8.81 -6.03
C ILE A 144 1.47 -8.48 -4.95
N LYS A 145 2.75 -8.55 -5.28
CA LYS A 145 3.88 -8.12 -4.46
C LYS A 145 4.45 -6.82 -5.00
N LEU A 146 4.67 -5.85 -4.13
CA LEU A 146 5.39 -4.62 -4.44
C LEU A 146 6.62 -4.53 -3.53
N GLN A 147 7.79 -4.78 -4.08
CA GLN A 147 9.07 -4.57 -3.42
C GLN A 147 9.39 -3.08 -3.48
N VAL A 148 9.30 -2.39 -2.35
CA VAL A 148 9.52 -0.95 -2.29
C VAL A 148 10.99 -0.62 -2.51
N THR A 149 11.28 0.33 -3.39
CA THR A 149 12.63 0.81 -3.68
C THR A 149 12.85 2.25 -3.24
N GLU A 150 11.77 2.99 -3.01
CA GLU A 150 11.82 4.39 -2.62
C GLU A 150 10.49 4.79 -1.98
N TRP A 151 10.54 5.58 -0.91
CA TRP A 151 9.36 6.25 -0.37
C TRP A 151 9.65 7.65 0.14
N SER A 152 8.58 8.42 0.35
CA SER A 152 8.61 9.69 1.06
C SER A 152 7.38 9.80 1.95
N CYS A 153 7.59 10.18 3.20
CA CYS A 153 6.53 10.32 4.19
C CYS A 153 6.36 11.78 4.60
N LYS A 154 5.12 12.19 4.85
CA LYS A 154 4.77 13.52 5.37
C LYS A 154 3.80 13.40 6.52
N VAL A 155 4.02 14.22 7.53
CA VAL A 155 3.10 14.41 8.65
C VAL A 155 2.81 15.90 8.79
N HIS A 156 1.55 16.23 9.07
CA HIS A 156 1.08 17.55 9.45
C HIS A 156 0.07 17.40 10.57
N GLU A 157 0.43 17.96 11.72
CA GLU A 157 -0.38 17.97 12.96
C GLU A 157 -0.90 19.36 13.29
#